data_cf93695a028850148f75be38177b38af
#
_entry.id   cf93695a028850148f75be38177b38af
#
_cell.length_a   1.000
_cell.length_b   1.000
_cell.length_c   1.000
_cell.angle_alpha   90.00
_cell.angle_beta   90.00
_cell.angle_gamma   90.00
#
_symmetry.space_group_name_H-M   'P 1'
#
loop_
_entity.id
_entity.type
_entity.pdbx_description
1 polymer ?
#
loop_
_entity_poly.entity_id
_entity_poly.type
_entity_poly.pdbx_seq_one_letter_code
_entity_poly.pdbx_strand_id
1 'polypeptide(L)'
;MRYPVLFAAALALAVAQPVLAQSAPARVSDAALACPKQDVAADLPGKLIDAMLSGATRTPEGKALFERFEAAAAQCAEKHSVPASLRGTYAAYAFDLVMRDELARRLRAAKVPVEALDEALGYGPGRPNPVIQRVEQSHVDKMTAAARKRGYDLEKAPEEVLRYVGMYVGAQSGLVEDLAALR
;
A
#
# COMPACT_ATOMS: atom_id res chain seq x y z
N MET A 1 82.49 23.91 22.59
CA MET A 1 81.73 23.76 21.36
C MET A 1 80.24 23.48 21.83
N ARG A 2 79.36 24.45 21.60
CA ARG A 2 77.94 24.39 22.04
C ARG A 2 77.13 24.21 20.77
N TYR A 3 76.34 23.12 20.69
CA TYR A 3 75.37 22.90 19.63
C TYR A 3 74.01 23.40 20.09
N PRO A 4 73.27 24.20 19.29
CA PRO A 4 71.87 24.53 19.61
C PRO A 4 70.94 23.46 19.09
N VAL A 5 70.03 23.02 20.00
CA VAL A 5 68.91 22.10 19.70
C VAL A 5 67.75 22.91 19.10
N LEU A 6 67.47 22.65 17.81
CA LEU A 6 66.28 23.20 17.12
C LEU A 6 65.05 22.35 17.45
N PHE A 7 64.11 22.94 18.18
CA PHE A 7 62.78 22.38 18.37
C PHE A 7 61.90 22.69 17.13
N ALA A 8 61.58 21.66 16.36
CA ALA A 8 60.58 21.77 15.30
C ALA A 8 59.20 21.55 15.91
N ALA A 9 58.38 22.59 15.96
CA ALA A 9 56.96 22.52 16.36
C ALA A 9 56.17 22.04 15.14
N ALA A 10 55.64 20.81 15.22
CA ALA A 10 54.69 20.29 14.22
C ALA A 10 53.31 20.81 14.55
N LEU A 11 52.76 21.73 13.75
CA LEU A 11 51.35 22.13 13.78
C LEU A 11 50.52 21.01 13.15
N ALA A 12 49.80 20.27 13.97
CA ALA A 12 48.76 19.33 13.50
C ALA A 12 47.51 20.11 13.11
N LEU A 13 47.27 20.29 11.80
CA LEU A 13 46.00 20.78 11.26
C LEU A 13 44.97 19.67 11.39
N ALA A 14 44.10 19.77 12.39
CA ALA A 14 42.90 18.94 12.52
C ALA A 14 41.91 19.36 11.42
N VAL A 15 41.86 18.61 10.32
CA VAL A 15 40.83 18.75 9.30
C VAL A 15 39.54 18.18 9.88
N ALA A 16 38.66 19.08 10.35
CA ALA A 16 37.28 18.70 10.72
C ALA A 16 36.56 18.25 9.46
N GLN A 17 36.41 16.93 9.28
CA GLN A 17 35.56 16.38 8.23
C GLN A 17 34.12 16.71 8.59
N PRO A 18 33.31 17.33 7.68
CA PRO A 18 31.90 17.50 7.90
C PRO A 18 31.29 16.09 7.99
N VAL A 19 30.78 15.73 9.16
CA VAL A 19 29.92 14.56 9.34
C VAL A 19 28.70 14.83 8.47
N LEU A 20 28.65 14.19 7.30
CA LEU A 20 27.43 14.16 6.50
C LEU A 20 26.35 13.54 7.40
N ALA A 21 25.49 14.39 7.95
CA ALA A 21 24.32 13.94 8.66
C ALA A 21 23.53 13.04 7.70
N GLN A 22 23.62 11.73 7.91
CA GLN A 22 22.78 10.78 7.19
C GLN A 22 21.34 11.15 7.52
N SER A 23 20.67 11.78 6.56
CA SER A 23 19.25 12.09 6.68
C SER A 23 18.53 10.78 6.99
N ALA A 24 17.78 10.74 8.09
CA ALA A 24 16.95 9.59 8.39
C ALA A 24 16.10 9.24 7.15
N PRO A 25 15.87 7.96 6.87
CA PRO A 25 15.07 7.58 5.71
C PRO A 25 13.72 8.32 5.76
N ALA A 26 13.33 8.88 4.62
CA ALA A 26 12.07 9.59 4.50
C ALA A 26 10.92 8.63 4.82
N ARG A 27 10.08 9.01 5.77
CA ARG A 27 8.93 8.21 6.22
C ARG A 27 7.65 9.00 6.06
N VAL A 28 6.57 8.28 5.76
CA VAL A 28 5.23 8.86 5.65
C VAL A 28 4.54 8.79 7.02
N SER A 29 3.91 9.89 7.44
CA SER A 29 3.21 9.96 8.73
C SER A 29 1.93 9.13 8.74
N ASP A 30 1.50 8.69 9.92
CA ASP A 30 0.23 7.96 10.06
C ASP A 30 -0.98 8.82 9.64
N ALA A 31 -0.91 10.14 9.82
CA ALA A 31 -1.94 11.06 9.33
C ALA A 31 -2.02 11.07 7.79
N ALA A 32 -0.88 11.03 7.10
CA ALA A 32 -0.85 10.87 5.65
C ALA A 32 -1.43 9.51 5.22
N LEU A 33 -1.05 8.44 5.91
CA LEU A 33 -1.57 7.09 5.60
C LEU A 33 -3.10 6.97 5.82
N ALA A 34 -3.68 7.75 6.72
CA ALA A 34 -5.12 7.77 6.96
C ALA A 34 -5.90 8.69 5.99
N CYS A 35 -5.24 9.68 5.38
CA CYS A 35 -5.86 10.71 4.57
C CYS A 35 -6.72 10.17 3.40
N PRO A 36 -6.30 9.15 2.63
CA PRO A 36 -7.10 8.66 1.50
C PRO A 36 -8.50 8.19 1.89
N LYS A 37 -8.65 7.62 3.08
CA LYS A 37 -9.98 7.18 3.59
C LYS A 37 -10.92 8.35 3.89
N GLN A 38 -10.39 9.53 4.13
CA GLN A 38 -11.15 10.71 4.52
C GLN A 38 -11.44 11.64 3.33
N ASP A 39 -10.45 11.82 2.46
CA ASP A 39 -10.46 12.84 1.42
C ASP A 39 -10.80 12.29 0.03
N VAL A 40 -10.72 10.96 -0.21
CA VAL A 40 -11.25 10.33 -1.44
C VAL A 40 -12.78 10.27 -1.35
N ALA A 41 -13.47 10.79 -2.38
CA ALA A 41 -14.92 10.77 -2.42
C ALA A 41 -15.47 9.34 -2.27
N ALA A 42 -16.46 9.15 -1.38
CA ALA A 42 -16.94 7.84 -0.95
C ALA A 42 -17.51 6.96 -2.09
N ASP A 43 -18.00 7.58 -3.17
CA ASP A 43 -18.54 6.88 -4.34
C ASP A 43 -17.48 6.49 -5.37
N LEU A 44 -16.28 7.08 -5.28
CA LEU A 44 -15.25 6.93 -6.29
C LEU A 44 -14.65 5.51 -6.34
N PRO A 45 -14.30 4.84 -5.22
CA PRO A 45 -13.80 3.47 -5.26
C PRO A 45 -14.78 2.49 -5.92
N GLY A 46 -16.07 2.63 -5.64
CA GLY A 46 -17.11 1.81 -6.26
C GLY A 46 -17.15 1.97 -7.78
N LYS A 47 -17.11 3.21 -8.28
CA LYS A 47 -17.09 3.51 -9.72
C LYS A 47 -15.82 3.00 -10.41
N LEU A 48 -14.67 3.08 -9.74
CA LEU A 48 -13.41 2.52 -10.25
C LEU A 48 -13.49 1.00 -10.41
N ILE A 49 -14.01 0.29 -9.40
CA ILE A 49 -14.23 -1.16 -9.48
C ILE A 49 -15.15 -1.50 -10.66
N ASP A 50 -16.27 -0.79 -10.81
CA ASP A 50 -17.22 -1.03 -11.89
C ASP A 50 -16.59 -0.77 -13.27
N ALA A 51 -15.79 0.28 -13.41
CA ALA A 51 -15.04 0.56 -14.63
C ALA A 51 -13.99 -0.52 -14.95
N MET A 52 -13.31 -1.04 -13.93
CA MET A 52 -12.34 -2.13 -14.09
C MET A 52 -13.03 -3.45 -14.53
N LEU A 53 -14.15 -3.79 -13.91
CA LEU A 53 -14.88 -5.02 -14.21
C LEU A 53 -15.56 -5.01 -15.58
N SER A 54 -16.06 -3.85 -16.00
CA SER A 54 -16.70 -3.68 -17.32
C SER A 54 -15.70 -3.46 -18.46
N GLY A 55 -14.40 -3.31 -18.16
CA GLY A 55 -13.38 -2.94 -19.15
C GLY A 55 -13.44 -1.47 -19.59
N ALA A 56 -14.22 -0.64 -18.90
CA ALA A 56 -14.40 0.78 -19.25
C ALA A 56 -13.22 1.69 -18.82
N THR A 57 -12.16 1.14 -18.26
CA THR A 57 -10.97 1.89 -17.81
C THR A 57 -10.32 2.75 -18.90
N ARG A 58 -10.49 2.36 -20.17
CA ARG A 58 -9.89 3.06 -21.32
C ARG A 58 -10.84 4.07 -21.97
N THR A 59 -12.10 4.12 -21.55
CA THR A 59 -13.06 5.14 -22.03
C THR A 59 -12.71 6.51 -21.43
N PRO A 60 -13.19 7.61 -22.04
CA PRO A 60 -13.00 8.95 -21.45
C PRO A 60 -13.52 9.03 -20.00
N GLU A 61 -14.67 8.43 -19.72
CA GLU A 61 -15.30 8.41 -18.39
C GLU A 61 -14.46 7.61 -17.40
N GLY A 62 -13.96 6.43 -17.80
CA GLY A 62 -13.08 5.62 -16.98
C GLY A 62 -11.79 6.35 -16.64
N LYS A 63 -11.15 6.97 -17.62
CA LYS A 63 -9.94 7.78 -17.39
C LYS A 63 -10.20 8.93 -16.41
N ALA A 64 -11.31 9.65 -16.58
CA ALA A 64 -11.68 10.73 -15.67
C ALA A 64 -11.86 10.25 -14.19
N LEU A 65 -12.28 9.00 -13.96
CA LEU A 65 -12.34 8.44 -12.61
C LEU A 65 -10.95 8.26 -12.01
N PHE A 66 -9.98 7.74 -12.79
CA PHE A 66 -8.60 7.59 -12.33
C PHE A 66 -7.95 8.96 -12.09
N GLU A 67 -8.13 9.92 -12.98
CA GLU A 67 -7.61 11.30 -12.80
C GLU A 67 -8.15 11.95 -11.53
N ARG A 68 -9.43 11.76 -11.23
CA ARG A 68 -10.04 12.25 -9.97
C ARG A 68 -9.42 11.58 -8.75
N PHE A 69 -9.15 10.27 -8.82
CA PHE A 69 -8.48 9.56 -7.74
C PHE A 69 -7.05 10.06 -7.55
N GLU A 70 -6.28 10.17 -8.63
CA GLU A 70 -4.90 10.66 -8.61
C GLU A 70 -4.82 12.08 -8.02
N ALA A 71 -5.75 12.96 -8.39
CA ALA A 71 -5.84 14.30 -7.84
C ALA A 71 -6.10 14.28 -6.32
N ALA A 72 -6.99 13.42 -5.82
CA ALA A 72 -7.26 13.28 -4.39
C ALA A 72 -6.05 12.72 -3.64
N ALA A 73 -5.37 11.70 -4.19
CA ALA A 73 -4.15 11.15 -3.61
C ALA A 73 -3.02 12.18 -3.57
N ALA A 74 -2.85 12.97 -4.64
CA ALA A 74 -1.88 14.06 -4.69
C ALA A 74 -2.17 15.15 -3.66
N GLN A 75 -3.43 15.54 -3.49
CA GLN A 75 -3.86 16.47 -2.44
C GLN A 75 -3.49 15.98 -1.05
N CYS A 76 -3.76 14.70 -0.74
CA CYS A 76 -3.34 14.08 0.50
C CYS A 76 -1.82 14.12 0.69
N ALA A 77 -1.06 13.80 -0.35
CA ALA A 77 0.40 13.82 -0.32
C ALA A 77 0.95 15.22 -0.03
N GLU A 78 0.36 16.25 -0.62
CA GLU A 78 0.74 17.66 -0.38
C GLU A 78 0.37 18.13 1.02
N LYS A 79 -0.88 17.91 1.42
CA LYS A 79 -1.41 18.27 2.75
C LYS A 79 -0.55 17.72 3.89
N HIS A 80 0.01 16.53 3.72
CA HIS A 80 0.82 15.87 4.73
C HIS A 80 2.32 15.85 4.41
N SER A 81 2.77 16.66 3.44
CA SER A 81 4.18 16.82 3.09
C SER A 81 4.89 15.50 2.77
N VAL A 82 4.22 14.59 2.05
CA VAL A 82 4.82 13.33 1.61
C VAL A 82 6.03 13.63 0.72
N PRO A 83 7.21 13.08 1.01
CA PRO A 83 8.43 13.31 0.23
C PRO A 83 8.22 13.01 -1.26
N ALA A 84 8.78 13.83 -2.14
CA ALA A 84 8.60 13.69 -3.59
C ALA A 84 9.01 12.30 -4.09
N SER A 85 10.07 11.71 -3.52
CA SER A 85 10.54 10.35 -3.85
C SER A 85 9.56 9.22 -3.47
N LEU A 86 8.61 9.49 -2.56
CA LEU A 86 7.63 8.50 -2.08
C LEU A 86 6.22 8.73 -2.65
N ARG A 87 5.97 9.80 -3.41
CA ARG A 87 4.63 10.15 -3.89
C ARG A 87 4.02 9.08 -4.79
N GLY A 88 4.82 8.44 -5.64
CA GLY A 88 4.36 7.33 -6.49
C GLY A 88 3.89 6.14 -5.67
N THR A 89 4.70 5.68 -4.73
CA THR A 89 4.35 4.59 -3.79
C THR A 89 3.15 4.98 -2.93
N TYR A 90 3.09 6.24 -2.49
CA TYR A 90 1.95 6.74 -1.72
C TYR A 90 0.63 6.72 -2.52
N ALA A 91 0.67 7.07 -3.81
CA ALA A 91 -0.51 7.01 -4.68
C ALA A 91 -0.98 5.57 -4.88
N ALA A 92 -0.06 4.60 -5.06
CA ALA A 92 -0.38 3.18 -5.13
C ALA A 92 -0.98 2.68 -3.81
N TYR A 93 -0.36 3.00 -2.67
CA TYR A 93 -0.90 2.72 -1.33
C TYR A 93 -2.32 3.27 -1.16
N ALA A 94 -2.54 4.53 -1.54
CA ALA A 94 -3.85 5.18 -1.41
C ALA A 94 -4.90 4.45 -2.25
N PHE A 95 -4.54 4.04 -3.47
CA PHE A 95 -5.42 3.26 -4.35
C PHE A 95 -5.78 1.92 -3.72
N ASP A 96 -4.79 1.13 -3.33
CA ASP A 96 -5.02 -0.19 -2.75
C ASP A 96 -5.83 -0.12 -1.45
N LEU A 97 -5.60 0.91 -0.64
CA LEU A 97 -6.33 1.13 0.61
C LEU A 97 -7.84 1.31 0.37
N VAL A 98 -8.22 2.22 -0.54
CA VAL A 98 -9.64 2.52 -0.78
C VAL A 98 -10.32 1.41 -1.59
N MET A 99 -9.59 0.79 -2.52
CA MET A 99 -10.08 -0.35 -3.29
C MET A 99 -10.33 -1.56 -2.40
N ARG A 100 -9.39 -1.91 -1.53
CA ARG A 100 -9.55 -2.99 -0.56
C ARG A 100 -10.77 -2.78 0.33
N ASP A 101 -10.95 -1.57 0.87
CA ASP A 101 -12.05 -1.28 1.78
C ASP A 101 -13.41 -1.40 1.07
N GLU A 102 -13.52 -0.91 -0.15
CA GLU A 102 -14.74 -1.04 -0.96
C GLU A 102 -15.00 -2.49 -1.39
N LEU A 103 -13.97 -3.22 -1.82
CA LEU A 103 -14.09 -4.65 -2.15
C LEU A 103 -14.50 -5.47 -0.93
N ALA A 104 -13.93 -5.21 0.24
CA ALA A 104 -14.36 -5.84 1.49
C ALA A 104 -15.83 -5.56 1.80
N ARG A 105 -16.30 -4.33 1.58
CA ARG A 105 -17.71 -3.96 1.73
C ARG A 105 -18.63 -4.75 0.77
N ARG A 106 -18.26 -4.87 -0.51
CA ARG A 106 -19.00 -5.64 -1.53
C ARG A 106 -19.02 -7.13 -1.20
N LEU A 107 -17.88 -7.68 -0.80
CA LEU A 107 -17.76 -9.09 -0.39
C LEU A 107 -18.64 -9.39 0.82
N ARG A 108 -18.66 -8.53 1.85
CA ARG A 108 -19.55 -8.68 3.00
C ARG A 108 -21.02 -8.58 2.60
N ALA A 109 -21.39 -7.68 1.69
CA ALA A 109 -22.75 -7.60 1.14
C ALA A 109 -23.15 -8.91 0.43
N ALA A 110 -22.21 -9.57 -0.23
CA ALA A 110 -22.37 -10.91 -0.81
C ALA A 110 -22.25 -12.05 0.22
N LYS A 111 -22.15 -11.74 1.53
CA LYS A 111 -22.01 -12.67 2.66
C LYS A 111 -20.70 -13.48 2.65
N VAL A 112 -19.68 -13.04 1.91
CA VAL A 112 -18.34 -13.64 1.96
C VAL A 112 -17.68 -13.27 3.29
N PRO A 113 -17.14 -14.23 4.04
CA PRO A 113 -16.46 -13.98 5.32
C PRO A 113 -15.04 -13.44 5.07
N VAL A 114 -14.91 -12.15 4.82
CA VAL A 114 -13.64 -11.47 4.44
C VAL A 114 -12.53 -11.74 5.45
N GLU A 115 -12.86 -11.72 6.74
CA GLU A 115 -11.91 -11.96 7.83
C GLU A 115 -11.32 -13.39 7.79
N ALA A 116 -12.11 -14.36 7.29
CA ALA A 116 -11.63 -15.73 7.10
C ALA A 116 -10.68 -15.83 5.89
N LEU A 117 -10.89 -15.01 4.84
CA LEU A 117 -9.96 -14.91 3.72
C LEU A 117 -8.63 -14.32 4.17
N ASP A 118 -8.67 -13.23 4.94
CA ASP A 118 -7.47 -12.62 5.50
C ASP A 118 -6.69 -13.61 6.38
N GLU A 119 -7.37 -14.31 7.27
CA GLU A 119 -6.76 -15.35 8.11
C GLU A 119 -6.09 -16.45 7.29
N ALA A 120 -6.75 -16.93 6.25
CA ALA A 120 -6.24 -18.02 5.41
C ALA A 120 -4.98 -17.61 4.63
N LEU A 121 -4.87 -16.34 4.28
CA LEU A 121 -3.74 -15.77 3.56
C LEU A 121 -2.65 -15.20 4.48
N GLY A 122 -2.87 -15.16 5.79
CA GLY A 122 -1.93 -14.65 6.77
C GLY A 122 -1.92 -13.12 6.90
N TYR A 123 -3.02 -12.44 6.53
CA TYR A 123 -3.19 -11.01 6.73
C TYR A 123 -3.78 -10.67 8.09
N GLY A 124 -3.43 -9.52 8.64
CA GLY A 124 -3.97 -8.97 9.86
C GLY A 124 -2.94 -8.69 10.96
N PRO A 125 -3.39 -8.14 12.11
CA PRO A 125 -2.52 -7.83 13.23
C PRO A 125 -1.81 -9.08 13.77
N GLY A 126 -0.47 -8.97 13.94
CA GLY A 126 0.36 -10.07 14.44
C GLY A 126 0.55 -11.23 13.46
N ARG A 127 0.16 -11.09 12.22
CA ARG A 127 0.34 -12.08 11.16
C ARG A 127 1.50 -11.72 10.24
N PRO A 128 2.00 -12.67 9.40
CA PRO A 128 3.11 -12.42 8.48
C PRO A 128 2.87 -11.31 7.46
N ASN A 129 1.62 -11.06 7.07
CA ASN A 129 1.22 -10.12 6.03
C ASN A 129 2.08 -10.29 4.75
N PRO A 130 1.98 -11.43 4.05
CA PRO A 130 2.83 -11.72 2.91
C PRO A 130 2.47 -10.83 1.71
N VAL A 131 3.46 -10.48 0.89
CA VAL A 131 3.24 -9.93 -0.44
C VAL A 131 2.94 -11.09 -1.39
N ILE A 132 1.71 -11.17 -1.90
CA ILE A 132 1.27 -12.22 -2.84
C ILE A 132 1.33 -11.66 -4.25
N GLN A 133 2.47 -11.79 -4.91
CA GLN A 133 2.64 -11.30 -6.29
C GLN A 133 1.78 -12.06 -7.30
N ARG A 134 1.46 -13.31 -7.01
CA ARG A 134 0.61 -14.15 -7.85
C ARG A 134 -0.25 -15.06 -6.99
N VAL A 135 -1.55 -15.05 -7.23
CA VAL A 135 -2.47 -15.99 -6.58
C VAL A 135 -2.25 -17.38 -7.19
N GLU A 136 -1.81 -18.32 -6.37
CA GLU A 136 -1.63 -19.73 -6.73
C GLU A 136 -2.81 -20.57 -6.27
N GLN A 137 -2.92 -21.80 -6.80
CA GLN A 137 -3.99 -22.73 -6.41
C GLN A 137 -4.01 -22.96 -4.89
N SER A 138 -2.85 -23.04 -4.24
CA SER A 138 -2.74 -23.19 -2.78
C SER A 138 -3.40 -22.06 -1.98
N HIS A 139 -3.38 -20.82 -2.51
CA HIS A 139 -4.08 -19.67 -1.92
C HIS A 139 -5.59 -19.83 -2.08
N VAL A 140 -6.04 -20.23 -3.28
CA VAL A 140 -7.46 -20.48 -3.57
C VAL A 140 -8.02 -21.57 -2.65
N ASP A 141 -7.28 -22.68 -2.50
CA ASP A 141 -7.68 -23.81 -1.65
C ASP A 141 -7.82 -23.39 -0.18
N LYS A 142 -6.87 -22.60 0.33
CA LYS A 142 -6.91 -22.06 1.69
C LYS A 142 -8.13 -21.14 1.91
N MET A 143 -8.36 -20.21 0.98
CA MET A 143 -9.50 -19.30 1.05
C MET A 143 -10.84 -20.05 0.99
N THR A 144 -10.96 -21.02 0.07
CA THR A 144 -12.16 -21.85 -0.09
C THR A 144 -12.44 -22.65 1.18
N ALA A 145 -11.42 -23.28 1.76
CA ALA A 145 -11.56 -24.02 3.00
C ALA A 145 -11.95 -23.11 4.19
N ALA A 146 -11.36 -21.93 4.28
CA ALA A 146 -11.65 -20.97 5.34
C ALA A 146 -13.08 -20.39 5.22
N ALA A 147 -13.50 -20.03 4.00
CA ALA A 147 -14.86 -19.56 3.74
C ALA A 147 -15.90 -20.63 4.06
N ARG A 148 -15.64 -21.90 3.66
CA ARG A 148 -16.53 -23.02 3.93
C ARG A 148 -16.70 -23.27 5.43
N LYS A 149 -15.65 -23.15 6.24
CA LYS A 149 -15.75 -23.23 7.71
C LYS A 149 -16.66 -22.14 8.31
N ARG A 150 -16.87 -21.04 7.63
CA ARG A 150 -17.77 -19.95 8.01
C ARG A 150 -19.11 -20.02 7.30
N GLY A 151 -19.41 -21.13 6.61
CA GLY A 151 -20.70 -21.38 5.97
C GLY A 151 -20.86 -20.78 4.57
N TYR A 152 -19.78 -20.34 3.93
CA TYR A 152 -19.81 -19.81 2.58
C TYR A 152 -19.04 -20.70 1.60
N ASP A 153 -19.70 -21.10 0.50
CA ASP A 153 -19.11 -21.95 -0.54
C ASP A 153 -18.61 -21.10 -1.73
N LEU A 154 -17.30 -20.77 -1.72
CA LEU A 154 -16.69 -20.00 -2.80
C LEU A 154 -16.77 -20.69 -4.17
N GLU A 155 -16.81 -22.03 -4.22
CA GLU A 155 -16.90 -22.77 -5.49
C GLU A 155 -18.23 -22.57 -6.20
N LYS A 156 -19.27 -22.21 -5.43
CA LYS A 156 -20.61 -21.90 -5.95
C LYS A 156 -20.90 -20.40 -6.04
N ALA A 157 -19.90 -19.58 -5.73
CA ALA A 157 -20.07 -18.13 -5.76
C ALA A 157 -20.29 -17.65 -7.22
N PRO A 158 -21.09 -16.60 -7.43
CA PRO A 158 -21.19 -15.94 -8.73
C PRO A 158 -19.81 -15.47 -9.22
N GLU A 159 -19.60 -15.48 -10.53
CA GLU A 159 -18.31 -15.05 -11.14
C GLU A 159 -17.89 -13.65 -10.70
N GLU A 160 -18.84 -12.73 -10.57
CA GLU A 160 -18.58 -11.38 -10.08
C GLU A 160 -17.98 -11.37 -8.67
N VAL A 161 -18.47 -12.22 -7.79
CA VAL A 161 -17.94 -12.36 -6.42
C VAL A 161 -16.52 -12.92 -6.45
N LEU A 162 -16.26 -13.89 -7.31
CA LEU A 162 -14.89 -14.43 -7.49
C LEU A 162 -13.92 -13.36 -8.02
N ARG A 163 -14.37 -12.50 -8.92
CA ARG A 163 -13.59 -11.35 -9.38
C ARG A 163 -13.31 -10.37 -8.24
N TYR A 164 -14.29 -10.08 -7.38
CA TYR A 164 -14.08 -9.26 -6.17
C TYR A 164 -13.06 -9.89 -5.23
N VAL A 165 -13.10 -11.21 -5.01
CA VAL A 165 -12.10 -11.91 -4.20
C VAL A 165 -10.70 -11.73 -4.78
N GLY A 166 -10.53 -11.93 -6.09
CA GLY A 166 -9.25 -11.75 -6.77
C GLY A 166 -8.70 -10.32 -6.65
N MET A 167 -9.56 -9.32 -6.90
CA MET A 167 -9.20 -7.91 -6.74
C MET A 167 -8.87 -7.55 -5.29
N TYR A 168 -9.62 -8.08 -4.33
CA TYR A 168 -9.40 -7.87 -2.90
C TYR A 168 -8.02 -8.38 -2.47
N VAL A 169 -7.65 -9.60 -2.88
CA VAL A 169 -6.34 -10.17 -2.57
C VAL A 169 -5.22 -9.34 -3.18
N GLY A 170 -5.40 -8.87 -4.43
CA GLY A 170 -4.44 -7.98 -5.10
C GLY A 170 -4.24 -6.68 -4.33
N ALA A 171 -5.33 -5.99 -4.00
CA ALA A 171 -5.28 -4.73 -3.25
C ALA A 171 -4.70 -4.92 -1.82
N GLN A 172 -5.02 -6.03 -1.15
CA GLN A 172 -4.45 -6.34 0.16
C GLN A 172 -2.94 -6.57 0.08
N SER A 173 -2.48 -7.27 -0.95
CA SER A 173 -1.05 -7.53 -1.16
C SER A 173 -0.27 -6.25 -1.52
N GLY A 174 -0.80 -5.44 -2.44
CA GLY A 174 -0.21 -4.15 -2.80
C GLY A 174 -0.12 -3.23 -1.60
N LEU A 175 -1.17 -3.17 -0.78
CA LEU A 175 -1.20 -2.38 0.45
C LEU A 175 -0.07 -2.76 1.43
N VAL A 176 0.23 -4.05 1.57
CA VAL A 176 1.34 -4.54 2.43
C VAL A 176 2.69 -4.11 1.88
N GLU A 177 2.90 -4.28 0.57
CA GLU A 177 4.14 -3.92 -0.12
C GLU A 177 4.40 -2.42 -0.03
N ASP A 178 3.42 -1.60 -0.39
CA ASP A 178 3.53 -0.15 -0.37
C ASP A 178 3.73 0.41 1.05
N LEU A 179 2.99 -0.13 2.03
CA LEU A 179 3.13 0.29 3.42
C LEU A 179 4.54 0.01 3.96
N ALA A 180 5.15 -1.11 3.58
CA ALA A 180 6.53 -1.43 3.95
C ALA A 180 7.53 -0.43 3.35
N ALA A 181 7.29 0.06 2.13
CA ALA A 181 8.13 1.04 1.46
C ALA A 181 7.94 2.49 1.99
N LEU A 182 6.79 2.79 2.59
CA LEU A 182 6.45 4.12 3.14
C LEU A 182 6.89 4.32 4.60
N ARG A 183 7.26 3.27 5.33
CA ARG A 183 7.66 3.27 6.75
C ARG A 183 9.14 3.10 6.95
#